data_7aeb0222d5bb3dbf629733b25b26c459
#
_entry.id   7aeb0222d5bb3dbf629733b25b26c459
#
_cell.length_a   1.000
_cell.length_b   1.000
_cell.length_c   1.000
_cell.angle_alpha   90.00
_cell.angle_beta   90.00
_cell.angle_gamma   90.00
#
_symmetry.space_group_name_H-M   'P 1'
#
loop_
_entity.id
_entity.type
_entity.pdbx_description
1 polymer ?
#
loop_
_entity_poly.entity_id
_entity_poly.type
_entity_poly.pdbx_seq_one_letter_code
_entity_poly.pdbx_strand_id
1 'polypeptide(L)'
;YLLAVRGDLPAANFADFVAYAKAHPAKLNFGSAGTASSPHLGLELLKLTAGVDIVHVPFKSGSEAVNAAIGEQVDVVMDASPVIMPHVASGKLRALAVASDKRLPSAPAVPTSVEAGDAGLQISSWNAFFAPAGTPPDVVAALSAALQKTLALPDLKERLAAQGTQLYTGTPEEYQRFIGGEKTKWAEIVKRANIKMD
;
A
#
# COMPACT_ATOMS: atom_id res chain seq x y z
N TYR A 1 -0.81 -2.99 1.14
CA TYR A 1 -1.99 -2.13 1.19
C TYR A 1 -3.22 -2.83 0.61
N LEU A 2 -4.40 -2.50 1.16
CA LEU A 2 -5.70 -2.90 0.63
C LEU A 2 -6.35 -1.71 -0.07
N LEU A 3 -6.76 -1.89 -1.32
CA LEU A 3 -7.67 -0.99 -2.00
C LEU A 3 -9.10 -1.34 -1.58
N ALA A 4 -9.82 -0.37 -1.06
CA ALA A 4 -11.20 -0.52 -0.63
C ALA A 4 -12.08 0.63 -1.11
N VAL A 5 -13.36 0.36 -1.25
CA VAL A 5 -14.39 1.34 -1.59
C VAL A 5 -15.46 1.38 -0.51
N ARG A 6 -16.22 2.48 -0.43
CA ARG A 6 -17.42 2.54 0.42
C ARG A 6 -18.40 1.41 0.05
N GLY A 7 -19.09 0.88 1.06
CA GLY A 7 -19.86 -0.37 0.92
C GLY A 7 -21.01 -0.32 -0.09
N ASP A 8 -21.58 0.86 -0.33
CA ASP A 8 -22.70 1.12 -1.24
C ASP A 8 -22.28 1.45 -2.68
N LEU A 9 -20.96 1.60 -2.96
CA LEU A 9 -20.49 1.82 -4.34
C LEU A 9 -20.91 0.64 -5.24
N PRO A 10 -21.47 0.90 -6.44
CA PRO A 10 -21.94 -0.16 -7.35
C PRO A 10 -20.77 -0.86 -8.06
N ALA A 11 -19.89 -1.47 -7.27
CA ALA A 11 -18.73 -2.23 -7.72
C ALA A 11 -18.50 -3.42 -6.78
N ALA A 12 -18.84 -4.62 -7.22
CA ALA A 12 -18.73 -5.82 -6.38
C ALA A 12 -17.29 -6.34 -6.24
N ASN A 13 -16.43 -6.04 -7.21
CA ASN A 13 -15.04 -6.49 -7.31
C ASN A 13 -14.17 -5.42 -7.99
N PHE A 14 -12.88 -5.69 -8.14
CA PHE A 14 -11.93 -4.76 -8.77
C PHE A 14 -12.26 -4.47 -10.24
N ALA A 15 -12.69 -5.45 -11.01
CA ALA A 15 -13.04 -5.26 -12.43
C ALA A 15 -14.26 -4.34 -12.58
N ASP A 16 -15.31 -4.56 -11.77
CA ASP A 16 -16.50 -3.69 -11.73
C ASP A 16 -16.13 -2.26 -11.34
N PHE A 17 -15.23 -2.11 -10.35
CA PHE A 17 -14.73 -0.80 -9.93
C PHE A 17 -14.00 -0.07 -11.05
N VAL A 18 -13.10 -0.75 -11.76
CA VAL A 18 -12.38 -0.16 -12.91
C VAL A 18 -13.34 0.23 -14.02
N ALA A 19 -14.33 -0.63 -14.33
CA ALA A 19 -15.35 -0.33 -15.33
C ALA A 19 -16.20 0.89 -14.92
N TYR A 20 -16.62 0.95 -13.66
CA TYR A 20 -17.37 2.07 -13.11
C TYR A 20 -16.56 3.38 -13.15
N ALA A 21 -15.31 3.35 -12.71
CA ALA A 21 -14.44 4.53 -12.71
C ALA A 21 -14.19 5.06 -14.13
N LYS A 22 -14.01 4.16 -15.13
CA LYS A 22 -13.86 4.54 -16.52
C LYS A 22 -15.13 5.15 -17.12
N ALA A 23 -16.31 4.67 -16.71
CA ALA A 23 -17.60 5.22 -17.15
C ALA A 23 -17.91 6.58 -16.50
N HIS A 24 -17.27 6.91 -15.39
CA HIS A 24 -17.51 8.12 -14.60
C HIS A 24 -16.20 8.87 -14.31
N PRO A 25 -15.46 9.37 -15.33
CA PRO A 25 -14.17 10.04 -15.12
C PRO A 25 -14.32 11.25 -14.20
N ALA A 26 -13.37 11.43 -13.28
CA ALA A 26 -13.30 12.50 -12.29
C ALA A 26 -14.55 12.62 -11.37
N LYS A 27 -15.35 11.55 -11.24
CA LYS A 27 -16.50 11.53 -10.31
C LYS A 27 -16.19 10.87 -9.00
N LEU A 28 -15.27 9.89 -8.97
CA LEU A 28 -14.85 9.24 -7.75
C LEU A 28 -13.77 10.07 -7.04
N ASN A 29 -13.85 10.08 -5.71
CA ASN A 29 -12.89 10.73 -4.83
C ASN A 29 -12.09 9.68 -4.05
N PHE A 30 -10.77 9.80 -4.05
CA PHE A 30 -9.86 8.93 -3.33
C PHE A 30 -9.26 9.65 -2.12
N GLY A 31 -9.53 9.14 -0.93
CA GLY A 31 -8.93 9.63 0.31
C GLY A 31 -7.54 9.07 0.54
N SER A 32 -6.56 9.94 0.80
CA SER A 32 -5.19 9.54 1.18
C SER A 32 -4.75 10.15 2.51
N ALA A 33 -3.61 9.69 3.03
CA ALA A 33 -2.96 10.23 4.22
C ALA A 33 -2.15 11.51 3.94
N GLY A 34 -2.49 12.24 2.88
CA GLY A 34 -1.83 13.47 2.46
C GLY A 34 -1.06 13.35 1.16
N THR A 35 -0.65 14.52 0.62
CA THR A 35 0.13 14.61 -0.61
C THR A 35 1.47 13.87 -0.46
N ALA A 36 1.87 13.13 -1.50
CA ALA A 36 3.06 12.28 -1.55
C ALA A 36 3.10 11.12 -0.53
N SER A 37 2.03 10.89 0.25
CA SER A 37 1.92 9.68 1.08
C SER A 37 1.86 8.41 0.21
N SER A 38 2.16 7.25 0.81
CA SER A 38 2.06 5.97 0.09
C SER A 38 0.66 5.72 -0.51
N PRO A 39 -0.47 6.00 0.18
CA PRO A 39 -1.80 5.92 -0.45
C PRO A 39 -1.97 6.85 -1.65
N HIS A 40 -1.43 8.08 -1.61
CA HIS A 40 -1.48 8.97 -2.77
C HIS A 40 -0.68 8.42 -3.95
N LEU A 41 0.55 7.93 -3.70
CA LEU A 41 1.35 7.26 -4.74
C LEU A 41 0.64 6.00 -5.28
N GLY A 42 -0.07 5.28 -4.42
CA GLY A 42 -0.90 4.14 -4.81
C GLY A 42 -2.07 4.53 -5.72
N LEU A 43 -2.72 5.66 -5.46
CA LEU A 43 -3.74 6.22 -6.35
C LEU A 43 -3.14 6.55 -7.73
N GLU A 44 -2.01 7.24 -7.77
CA GLU A 44 -1.40 7.62 -9.05
C GLU A 44 -0.92 6.38 -9.83
N LEU A 45 -0.43 5.37 -9.12
CA LEU A 45 -0.13 4.08 -9.74
C LEU A 45 -1.39 3.43 -10.32
N LEU A 46 -2.49 3.39 -9.56
CA LEU A 46 -3.79 2.86 -10.01
C LEU A 46 -4.30 3.60 -11.27
N LYS A 47 -4.21 4.94 -11.30
CA LYS A 47 -4.57 5.72 -12.49
C LYS A 47 -3.75 5.30 -13.71
N LEU A 48 -2.44 5.09 -13.53
CA LEU A 48 -1.54 4.70 -14.62
C LEU A 48 -1.77 3.27 -15.11
N THR A 49 -2.02 2.32 -14.21
CA THR A 49 -2.12 0.89 -14.56
C THR A 49 -3.52 0.51 -15.02
N ALA A 50 -4.56 0.99 -14.36
CA ALA A 50 -5.94 0.69 -14.71
C ALA A 50 -6.55 1.68 -15.72
N GLY A 51 -5.90 2.83 -15.98
CA GLY A 51 -6.40 3.85 -16.91
C GLY A 51 -7.69 4.50 -16.42
N VAL A 52 -7.77 4.85 -15.14
CA VAL A 52 -8.91 5.49 -14.49
C VAL A 52 -8.59 6.94 -14.12
N ASP A 53 -9.62 7.79 -14.07
CA ASP A 53 -9.52 9.17 -13.59
C ASP A 53 -10.31 9.32 -12.28
N ILE A 54 -9.58 9.52 -11.18
CA ILE A 54 -10.11 9.59 -9.81
C ILE A 54 -9.50 10.81 -9.13
N VAL A 55 -10.32 11.61 -8.46
CA VAL A 55 -9.87 12.84 -7.79
C VAL A 55 -9.19 12.52 -6.46
N HIS A 56 -8.03 13.10 -6.23
CA HIS A 56 -7.31 12.96 -4.97
C HIS A 56 -7.84 13.93 -3.91
N VAL A 57 -8.14 13.41 -2.71
CA VAL A 57 -8.55 14.19 -1.53
C VAL A 57 -7.58 13.87 -0.38
N PRO A 58 -6.66 14.79 -0.04
CA PRO A 58 -5.70 14.57 1.04
C PRO A 58 -6.32 14.80 2.42
N PHE A 59 -6.06 13.89 3.35
CA PHE A 59 -6.35 13.99 4.77
C PHE A 59 -5.05 14.04 5.59
N LYS A 60 -5.14 14.30 6.90
CA LYS A 60 -3.97 14.33 7.78
C LYS A 60 -3.43 12.93 8.13
N SER A 61 -4.27 11.89 7.99
CA SER A 61 -3.90 10.51 8.28
C SER A 61 -4.73 9.51 7.46
N GLY A 62 -4.25 8.27 7.34
CA GLY A 62 -4.99 7.19 6.71
C GLY A 62 -6.31 6.88 7.44
N SER A 63 -6.31 6.92 8.77
CA SER A 63 -7.53 6.71 9.56
C SER A 63 -8.59 7.78 9.31
N GLU A 64 -8.20 9.05 9.12
CA GLU A 64 -9.14 10.09 8.71
C GLU A 64 -9.73 9.84 7.32
N ALA A 65 -8.89 9.44 6.36
CA ALA A 65 -9.36 9.08 5.02
C ALA A 65 -10.33 7.89 5.04
N VAL A 66 -10.04 6.86 5.85
CA VAL A 66 -10.93 5.71 6.04
C VAL A 66 -12.25 6.13 6.68
N ASN A 67 -12.22 6.98 7.70
CA ASN A 67 -13.44 7.52 8.31
C ASN A 67 -14.25 8.36 7.32
N ALA A 68 -13.60 9.12 6.46
CA ALA A 68 -14.24 9.87 5.39
C ALA A 68 -14.94 8.96 4.37
N ALA A 69 -14.34 7.80 4.03
CA ALA A 69 -14.98 6.81 3.17
C ALA A 69 -16.19 6.15 3.84
N ILE A 70 -16.10 5.87 5.14
CA ILE A 70 -17.23 5.34 5.94
C ILE A 70 -18.37 6.37 6.03
N GLY A 71 -18.03 7.65 6.08
CA GLY A 71 -18.98 8.78 6.09
C GLY A 71 -19.38 9.27 4.69
N GLU A 72 -19.09 8.51 3.64
CA GLU A 72 -19.47 8.80 2.24
C GLU A 72 -18.91 10.13 1.68
N GLN A 73 -17.88 10.69 2.32
CA GLN A 73 -17.20 11.91 1.84
C GLN A 73 -16.21 11.63 0.71
N VAL A 74 -15.66 10.41 0.67
CA VAL A 74 -14.84 9.89 -0.43
C VAL A 74 -15.27 8.48 -0.77
N ASP A 75 -14.98 8.03 -1.98
CA ASP A 75 -15.47 6.77 -2.54
C ASP A 75 -14.48 5.63 -2.38
N VAL A 76 -13.19 5.95 -2.39
CA VAL A 76 -12.08 4.99 -2.48
C VAL A 76 -11.01 5.35 -1.46
N VAL A 77 -10.42 4.34 -0.86
CA VAL A 77 -9.28 4.48 0.05
C VAL A 77 -8.29 3.33 -0.16
N MET A 78 -7.05 3.57 0.24
CA MET A 78 -6.03 2.52 0.31
C MET A 78 -5.28 2.66 1.64
N ASP A 79 -5.25 1.58 2.43
CA ASP A 79 -4.52 1.58 3.70
C ASP A 79 -4.10 0.14 4.09
N ALA A 80 -3.39 0.02 5.20
CA ALA A 80 -2.97 -1.26 5.75
C ALA A 80 -4.16 -2.13 6.17
N SER A 81 -4.00 -3.45 6.07
CA SER A 81 -5.04 -4.43 6.42
C SER A 81 -5.67 -4.23 7.81
N PRO A 82 -4.91 -3.97 8.89
CA PRO A 82 -5.49 -3.74 10.22
C PRO A 82 -6.43 -2.53 10.29
N VAL A 83 -6.25 -1.54 9.41
CA VAL A 83 -7.08 -0.33 9.36
C VAL A 83 -8.36 -0.58 8.54
N ILE A 84 -8.27 -1.31 7.43
CA ILE A 84 -9.38 -1.53 6.49
C ILE A 84 -10.30 -2.69 6.93
N MET A 85 -9.74 -3.82 7.36
CA MET A 85 -10.50 -5.07 7.55
C MET A 85 -11.62 -5.01 8.60
N PRO A 86 -11.51 -4.28 9.73
CA PRO A 86 -12.63 -4.14 10.65
C PRO A 86 -13.87 -3.48 10.00
N HIS A 87 -13.66 -2.58 9.07
CA HIS A 87 -14.73 -1.90 8.35
C HIS A 87 -15.30 -2.73 7.20
N VAL A 88 -14.48 -3.60 6.62
CA VAL A 88 -14.97 -4.63 5.68
C VAL A 88 -15.84 -5.65 6.40
N ALA A 89 -15.42 -6.11 7.57
CA ALA A 89 -16.20 -7.05 8.38
C ALA A 89 -17.57 -6.49 8.81
N SER A 90 -17.66 -5.16 9.03
CA SER A 90 -18.92 -4.48 9.35
C SER A 90 -19.74 -4.05 8.12
N GLY A 91 -19.27 -4.35 6.89
CA GLY A 91 -19.95 -3.99 5.64
C GLY A 91 -19.87 -2.50 5.25
N LYS A 92 -19.19 -1.67 6.04
CA LYS A 92 -19.03 -0.23 5.76
C LYS A 92 -18.08 0.04 4.59
N LEU A 93 -17.09 -0.82 4.41
CA LEU A 93 -16.17 -0.81 3.27
C LEU A 93 -16.22 -2.17 2.56
N ARG A 94 -15.83 -2.16 1.29
CA ARG A 94 -15.60 -3.38 0.49
C ARG A 94 -14.15 -3.37 0.03
N ALA A 95 -13.37 -4.39 0.42
CA ALA A 95 -12.02 -4.58 -0.08
C ALA A 95 -12.08 -5.16 -1.50
N LEU A 96 -11.36 -4.55 -2.42
CA LEU A 96 -11.34 -4.95 -3.84
C LEU A 96 -10.09 -5.75 -4.20
N ALA A 97 -8.93 -5.35 -3.69
CA ALA A 97 -7.68 -6.05 -3.94
C ALA A 97 -6.61 -5.70 -2.89
N VAL A 98 -5.70 -6.63 -2.68
CA VAL A 98 -4.39 -6.37 -2.06
C VAL A 98 -3.46 -5.86 -3.15
N ALA A 99 -2.85 -4.70 -2.98
CA ALA A 99 -1.91 -4.10 -3.95
C ALA A 99 -0.53 -4.83 -3.92
N SER A 100 -0.52 -6.11 -4.23
CA SER A 100 0.61 -7.03 -4.10
C SER A 100 0.44 -8.23 -5.02
N ASP A 101 1.51 -8.99 -5.25
CA ASP A 101 1.52 -10.29 -5.93
C ASP A 101 1.15 -11.46 -4.99
N LYS A 102 1.08 -11.22 -3.68
CA LYS A 102 0.76 -12.23 -2.67
C LYS A 102 -0.42 -11.80 -1.82
N ARG A 103 -1.31 -12.75 -1.52
CA ARG A 103 -2.43 -12.54 -0.60
C ARG A 103 -1.93 -12.27 0.82
N LEU A 104 -2.66 -11.45 1.55
CA LEU A 104 -2.37 -11.21 2.97
C LEU A 104 -2.97 -12.33 3.83
N PRO A 105 -2.19 -12.92 4.75
CA PRO A 105 -2.72 -13.89 5.72
C PRO A 105 -3.87 -13.32 6.57
N SER A 106 -3.85 -12.02 6.86
CA SER A 106 -4.90 -11.30 7.61
C SER A 106 -6.16 -11.02 6.79
N ALA A 107 -6.13 -11.22 5.47
CA ALA A 107 -7.25 -10.99 4.55
C ALA A 107 -7.26 -12.03 3.41
N PRO A 108 -7.32 -13.33 3.69
CA PRO A 108 -7.11 -14.39 2.70
C PRO A 108 -8.19 -14.45 1.62
N ALA A 109 -9.38 -13.91 1.90
CA ALA A 109 -10.48 -13.83 0.94
C ALA A 109 -10.32 -12.71 -0.08
N VAL A 110 -9.47 -11.71 0.19
CA VAL A 110 -9.26 -10.57 -0.71
C VAL A 110 -8.23 -10.96 -1.78
N PRO A 111 -8.57 -10.85 -3.08
CA PRO A 111 -7.62 -11.19 -4.15
C PRO A 111 -6.44 -10.22 -4.17
N THR A 112 -5.32 -10.64 -4.73
CA THR A 112 -4.22 -9.73 -5.07
C THR A 112 -4.61 -8.86 -6.27
N SER A 113 -3.92 -7.75 -6.48
CA SER A 113 -4.08 -6.92 -7.68
C SER A 113 -3.74 -7.71 -8.96
N VAL A 114 -2.78 -8.62 -8.88
CA VAL A 114 -2.42 -9.54 -9.99
C VAL A 114 -3.59 -10.48 -10.33
N GLU A 115 -4.17 -11.14 -9.31
CA GLU A 115 -5.36 -12.01 -9.50
C GLU A 115 -6.58 -11.22 -9.99
N ALA A 116 -6.68 -9.95 -9.61
CA ALA A 116 -7.76 -9.06 -10.02
C ALA A 116 -7.54 -8.42 -11.41
N GLY A 117 -6.42 -8.72 -12.08
CA GLY A 117 -6.13 -8.28 -13.45
C GLY A 117 -5.29 -7.02 -13.58
N ASP A 118 -4.76 -6.47 -12.49
CA ASP A 118 -3.83 -5.34 -12.50
C ASP A 118 -2.49 -5.72 -11.82
N ALA A 119 -1.62 -6.36 -12.61
CA ALA A 119 -0.29 -6.74 -12.14
C ALA A 119 0.63 -5.54 -11.88
N GLY A 120 0.30 -4.36 -12.40
CA GLY A 120 1.06 -3.13 -12.20
C GLY A 120 0.79 -2.45 -10.87
N LEU A 121 -0.39 -2.66 -10.28
CA LEU A 121 -0.78 -2.06 -9.00
C LEU A 121 -0.10 -2.81 -7.83
N GLN A 122 1.17 -2.53 -7.62
CA GLN A 122 1.94 -3.10 -6.52
C GLN A 122 2.57 -2.00 -5.69
N ILE A 123 2.09 -1.86 -4.47
CA ILE A 123 2.62 -0.91 -3.48
C ILE A 123 2.63 -1.55 -2.10
N SER A 124 3.77 -1.45 -1.44
CA SER A 124 3.94 -1.85 -0.04
C SER A 124 4.58 -0.73 0.76
N SER A 125 4.24 -0.67 2.03
CA SER A 125 5.01 0.08 3.02
C SER A 125 6.12 -0.84 3.54
N TRP A 126 7.31 -0.30 3.66
CA TRP A 126 8.44 -1.04 4.24
C TRP A 126 9.20 -0.18 5.24
N ASN A 127 9.79 -0.84 6.23
CA ASN A 127 10.68 -0.22 7.21
C ASN A 127 12.05 -0.90 7.10
N ALA A 128 13.10 -0.10 7.16
CA ALA A 128 14.46 -0.59 7.12
C ALA A 128 15.33 0.12 8.17
N PHE A 129 16.37 -0.57 8.63
CA PHE A 129 17.39 0.02 9.47
C PHE A 129 18.55 0.50 8.60
N PHE A 130 19.03 1.72 8.87
CA PHE A 130 20.16 2.32 8.20
C PHE A 130 21.22 2.70 9.20
N ALA A 131 22.50 2.53 8.82
CA ALA A 131 23.63 3.08 9.53
C ALA A 131 24.07 4.40 8.85
N PRO A 132 24.68 5.34 9.60
CA PRO A 132 25.28 6.55 9.01
C PRO A 132 26.30 6.20 7.94
N ALA A 133 26.43 7.08 6.95
CA ALA A 133 27.48 6.94 5.92
C ALA A 133 28.86 6.91 6.56
N GLY A 134 29.72 6.01 6.10
CA GLY A 134 31.06 5.82 6.66
C GLY A 134 31.14 4.92 7.92
N THR A 135 30.03 4.31 8.36
CA THR A 135 30.09 3.30 9.42
C THR A 135 31.03 2.15 8.99
N PRO A 136 32.00 1.74 9.85
CA PRO A 136 32.92 0.67 9.52
C PRO A 136 32.20 -0.64 9.10
N PRO A 137 32.71 -1.36 8.08
CA PRO A 137 32.04 -2.56 7.55
C PRO A 137 31.82 -3.67 8.59
N ASP A 138 32.73 -3.84 9.52
CA ASP A 138 32.62 -4.80 10.63
C ASP A 138 31.48 -4.47 11.59
N VAL A 139 31.25 -3.18 11.86
CA VAL A 139 30.11 -2.70 12.66
C VAL A 139 28.80 -2.94 11.90
N VAL A 140 28.74 -2.64 10.61
CA VAL A 140 27.56 -2.93 9.78
C VAL A 140 27.26 -4.44 9.76
N ALA A 141 28.28 -5.26 9.61
CA ALA A 141 28.13 -6.72 9.62
C ALA A 141 27.60 -7.23 10.97
N ALA A 142 28.14 -6.71 12.09
CA ALA A 142 27.68 -7.08 13.42
C ALA A 142 26.22 -6.68 13.67
N LEU A 143 25.82 -5.47 13.27
CA LEU A 143 24.44 -4.99 13.38
C LEU A 143 23.49 -5.82 12.50
N SER A 144 23.89 -6.13 11.26
CA SER A 144 23.11 -6.97 10.36
C SER A 144 22.88 -8.36 10.94
N ALA A 145 23.93 -8.99 11.46
CA ALA A 145 23.83 -10.30 12.10
C ALA A 145 22.91 -10.29 13.35
N ALA A 146 23.00 -9.24 14.17
CA ALA A 146 22.14 -9.08 15.34
C ALA A 146 20.66 -8.90 14.93
N LEU A 147 20.39 -8.10 13.91
CA LEU A 147 19.03 -7.90 13.36
C LEU A 147 18.47 -9.21 12.80
N GLN A 148 19.23 -9.93 11.98
CA GLN A 148 18.80 -11.22 11.44
C GLN A 148 18.47 -12.23 12.53
N LYS A 149 19.31 -12.31 13.56
CA LYS A 149 19.08 -13.17 14.73
C LYS A 149 17.79 -12.76 15.48
N THR A 150 17.56 -11.48 15.66
CA THR A 150 16.35 -10.95 16.31
C THR A 150 15.09 -11.24 15.49
N LEU A 151 15.13 -11.00 14.18
CA LEU A 151 14.02 -11.27 13.27
C LEU A 151 13.72 -12.77 13.10
N ALA A 152 14.65 -13.64 13.48
CA ALA A 152 14.44 -15.09 13.49
C ALA A 152 13.66 -15.60 14.71
N LEU A 153 13.50 -14.79 15.78
CA LEU A 153 12.79 -15.16 17.00
C LEU A 153 11.31 -15.48 16.70
N PRO A 154 10.80 -16.63 17.16
CA PRO A 154 9.44 -17.08 16.85
C PRO A 154 8.36 -16.11 17.33
N ASP A 155 8.47 -15.59 18.55
CA ASP A 155 7.53 -14.66 19.17
C ASP A 155 7.46 -13.32 18.40
N LEU A 156 8.60 -12.83 17.91
CA LEU A 156 8.63 -11.62 17.08
C LEU A 156 7.98 -11.86 15.72
N LYS A 157 8.25 -13.00 15.09
CA LYS A 157 7.61 -13.39 13.82
C LYS A 157 6.10 -13.45 13.95
N GLU A 158 5.60 -14.08 15.00
CA GLU A 158 4.15 -14.21 15.24
C GLU A 158 3.51 -12.85 15.48
N ARG A 159 4.12 -11.99 16.29
CA ARG A 159 3.61 -10.64 16.58
C ARG A 159 3.57 -9.76 15.32
N LEU A 160 4.60 -9.80 14.48
CA LEU A 160 4.65 -9.03 13.23
C LEU A 160 3.68 -9.59 12.19
N ALA A 161 3.54 -10.90 12.09
CA ALA A 161 2.56 -11.53 11.20
C ALA A 161 1.12 -11.17 11.59
N ALA A 162 0.81 -11.12 12.88
CA ALA A 162 -0.50 -10.68 13.38
C ALA A 162 -0.82 -9.22 12.99
N GLN A 163 0.20 -8.39 12.80
CA GLN A 163 0.07 -7.02 12.30
C GLN A 163 0.06 -6.92 10.76
N GLY A 164 0.09 -8.05 10.05
CA GLY A 164 0.16 -8.07 8.58
C GLY A 164 1.54 -7.70 8.04
N THR A 165 2.59 -7.67 8.88
CA THR A 165 3.95 -7.36 8.47
C THR A 165 4.65 -8.62 7.99
N GLN A 166 5.17 -8.58 6.77
CA GLN A 166 6.05 -9.63 6.25
C GLN A 166 7.51 -9.28 6.56
N LEU A 167 8.23 -10.25 7.12
CA LEU A 167 9.66 -10.09 7.39
C LEU A 167 10.46 -10.39 6.12
N TYR A 168 11.38 -9.50 5.84
CA TYR A 168 12.40 -9.69 4.81
C TYR A 168 13.78 -9.77 5.47
N THR A 169 14.46 -10.90 5.31
CA THR A 169 15.79 -11.16 5.89
C THR A 169 16.79 -11.32 4.74
N GLY A 170 17.29 -10.22 4.22
CA GLY A 170 18.28 -10.19 3.15
C GLY A 170 19.64 -9.67 3.62
N THR A 171 20.62 -9.71 2.72
CA THR A 171 21.94 -9.08 2.94
C THR A 171 21.85 -7.56 2.72
N PRO A 172 22.83 -6.77 3.22
CA PRO A 172 22.89 -5.34 2.95
C PRO A 172 22.85 -5.00 1.45
N GLU A 173 23.51 -5.82 0.61
CA GLU A 173 23.55 -5.64 -0.85
C GLU A 173 22.18 -5.89 -1.51
N GLU A 174 21.44 -6.87 -1.01
CA GLU A 174 20.06 -7.13 -1.46
C GLU A 174 19.13 -5.99 -1.10
N TYR A 175 19.27 -5.41 0.11
CA TYR A 175 18.53 -4.22 0.52
C TYR A 175 18.88 -3.01 -0.34
N GLN A 176 20.16 -2.77 -0.64
CA GLN A 176 20.55 -1.68 -1.52
C GLN A 176 19.94 -1.80 -2.91
N ARG A 177 19.91 -2.99 -3.49
CA ARG A 177 19.25 -3.24 -4.79
C ARG A 177 17.74 -2.99 -4.72
N PHE A 178 17.08 -3.49 -3.67
CA PHE A 178 15.66 -3.26 -3.43
C PHE A 178 15.35 -1.77 -3.33
N ILE A 179 16.05 -1.02 -2.48
CA ILE A 179 15.87 0.42 -2.30
C ILE A 179 16.15 1.19 -3.60
N GLY A 180 17.18 0.78 -4.35
CA GLY A 180 17.47 1.36 -5.67
C GLY A 180 16.32 1.17 -6.66
N GLY A 181 15.72 -0.02 -6.70
CA GLY A 181 14.54 -0.30 -7.50
C GLY A 181 13.32 0.52 -7.09
N GLU A 182 13.01 0.57 -5.80
CA GLU A 182 11.92 1.39 -5.26
C GLU A 182 12.12 2.88 -5.59
N LYS A 183 13.33 3.41 -5.39
CA LYS A 183 13.64 4.80 -5.73
C LYS A 183 13.39 5.10 -7.21
N THR A 184 13.81 4.24 -8.11
CA THR A 184 13.62 4.41 -9.55
C THR A 184 12.12 4.35 -9.91
N LYS A 185 11.41 3.35 -9.41
CA LYS A 185 9.96 3.18 -9.62
C LYS A 185 9.17 4.41 -9.19
N TRP A 186 9.40 4.86 -7.96
CA TRP A 186 8.63 5.98 -7.40
C TRP A 186 9.02 7.33 -8.04
N ALA A 187 10.28 7.53 -8.40
CA ALA A 187 10.69 8.73 -9.13
C ALA A 187 9.98 8.84 -10.49
N GLU A 188 9.80 7.72 -11.20
CA GLU A 188 9.06 7.69 -12.46
C GLU A 188 7.58 8.03 -12.25
N ILE A 189 6.93 7.44 -11.24
CA ILE A 189 5.52 7.70 -10.94
C ILE A 189 5.30 9.15 -10.54
N VAL A 190 6.13 9.70 -9.65
CA VAL A 190 6.07 11.11 -9.23
C VAL A 190 6.21 12.05 -10.44
N LYS A 191 7.14 11.74 -11.34
CA LYS A 191 7.33 12.52 -12.58
C LYS A 191 6.12 12.42 -13.51
N ARG A 192 5.60 11.22 -13.76
CA ARG A 192 4.44 10.99 -14.67
C ARG A 192 3.16 11.60 -14.14
N ALA A 193 2.93 11.50 -12.82
CA ALA A 193 1.77 12.07 -12.15
C ALA A 193 1.91 13.57 -11.86
N ASN A 194 3.08 14.18 -12.18
CA ASN A 194 3.38 15.60 -11.90
C ASN A 194 3.13 15.98 -10.42
N ILE A 195 3.47 15.07 -9.50
CA ILE A 195 3.29 15.32 -8.06
C ILE A 195 4.31 16.38 -7.63
N LYS A 196 3.81 17.51 -7.14
CA LYS A 196 4.63 18.54 -6.50
C LYS A 196 4.68 18.25 -5.00
N MET A 197 5.89 18.16 -4.47
CA MET A 197 6.12 18.14 -3.02
C MET A 197 6.35 19.58 -2.60
N ASP A 198 5.46 20.09 -1.76
CA ASP A 198 5.61 21.42 -1.13
C ASP A 198 6.73 21.42 -0.10
#